data_4f7e1e7232c92679bbdfb0fdab1056a7
#
_entry.id   4f7e1e7232c92679bbdfb0fdab1056a7
#
_cell.length_a   1.000
_cell.length_b   1.000
_cell.length_c   1.000
_cell.angle_alpha   90.00
_cell.angle_beta   90.00
_cell.angle_gamma   90.00
#
_symmetry.space_group_name_H-M   'P 1'
#
loop_
_entity.id
_entity.type
_entity.pdbx_description
1 polymer ?
#
loop_
_entity_poly.entity_id
_entity_poly.type
_entity_poly.pdbx_seq_one_letter_code
_entity_poly.pdbx_strand_id
1 'polypeptide(L)'
;MEKEQAMASGAGLIYGLNDRPPLKETIFAALQHLLAIFVAIITPPLIIAGALKLDLETTGFLVSMALFASGISTFIQCRRLGPVGCGLLCIQGTSFSFIGPIISAGLTGGLSAIFGACIVASSVEMVISRVLKYTRKVITPLVSGIVVTLIGMSLIKVGVSACGGGAVAQANGTFGALEHVGLAALVLILIIFFNRSSNRYLRMSSIVIGLIVGYIVAWALGMVDFSSVQSYGGFNIPIPFRYGLSFDISSIIALALVYLITAIEAYGDITANSLISGEPVEGEKFVKRASGGILADGFNSMLAGVFNSFPNSIFAQNNGMIQLTGVASRYVGYFIAGFLILLGLFPAVGLVFSLMPEPVLGGATLLMFGTVAAAGIRIIAAQKIDRKATLVMALSFSFGLSVELVPDILSQLPEVLRNIFASGITTGGVTAILANLLIRIKE
;
A
#
# COMPACT_ATOMS: atom_id res chain seq x y z
N MET A 1 -29.76 2.71 -5.82
CA MET A 1 -29.73 2.19 -7.20
C MET A 1 -29.57 3.30 -8.24
N GLU A 2 -30.52 4.25 -8.43
CA GLU A 2 -30.33 5.34 -9.42
C GLU A 2 -29.15 6.27 -9.12
N LYS A 3 -28.87 6.63 -7.86
CA LYS A 3 -27.68 7.37 -7.46
C LYS A 3 -26.37 6.60 -7.64
N GLU A 4 -26.39 5.29 -7.44
CA GLU A 4 -25.23 4.42 -7.66
C GLU A 4 -24.95 4.20 -9.16
N GLN A 5 -26.00 4.09 -9.97
CA GLN A 5 -25.88 4.04 -11.43
C GLN A 5 -25.46 5.40 -12.03
N ALA A 6 -25.92 6.52 -11.48
CA ALA A 6 -25.49 7.85 -11.89
C ALA A 6 -24.01 8.12 -11.51
N MET A 7 -23.55 7.62 -10.35
CA MET A 7 -22.11 7.66 -9.99
C MET A 7 -21.26 6.75 -10.88
N ALA A 8 -21.78 5.59 -11.31
CA ALA A 8 -21.11 4.67 -12.23
C ALA A 8 -20.97 5.22 -13.66
N SER A 9 -21.69 6.29 -14.01
CA SER A 9 -21.66 6.91 -15.34
C SER A 9 -20.84 8.21 -15.42
N GLY A 10 -20.08 8.58 -14.38
CA GLY A 10 -19.37 9.86 -14.32
C GLY A 10 -20.29 11.07 -14.16
N ALA A 11 -21.59 10.88 -13.98
CA ALA A 11 -22.59 11.93 -13.91
C ALA A 11 -22.54 12.82 -12.65
N GLY A 12 -21.63 12.53 -11.71
CA GLY A 12 -21.42 13.31 -10.48
C GLY A 12 -20.06 14.01 -10.41
N LEU A 13 -19.26 13.97 -11.48
CA LEU A 13 -17.94 14.63 -11.49
C LEU A 13 -18.08 16.13 -11.65
N ILE A 14 -17.35 16.88 -10.84
CA ILE A 14 -17.16 18.34 -10.99
C ILE A 14 -16.11 18.59 -12.07
N TYR A 15 -15.02 17.78 -12.06
CA TYR A 15 -13.94 17.82 -13.03
C TYR A 15 -13.65 16.44 -13.57
N GLY A 16 -13.82 16.25 -14.86
CA GLY A 16 -13.51 15.03 -15.58
C GLY A 16 -12.00 14.82 -15.80
N LEU A 17 -11.64 13.69 -16.41
CA LEU A 17 -10.27 13.22 -16.56
C LEU A 17 -9.29 14.25 -17.17
N ASN A 18 -9.71 14.98 -18.18
CA ASN A 18 -8.86 15.90 -18.94
C ASN A 18 -9.10 17.37 -18.58
N ASP A 19 -10.02 17.67 -17.68
CA ASP A 19 -10.30 19.02 -17.25
C ASP A 19 -9.12 19.60 -16.47
N ARG A 20 -8.95 20.92 -16.60
CA ARG A 20 -7.92 21.68 -15.88
C ARG A 20 -8.60 22.62 -14.88
N PRO A 21 -8.80 22.20 -13.64
CA PRO A 21 -9.39 23.06 -12.63
C PRO A 21 -8.54 24.33 -12.43
N PRO A 22 -9.13 25.45 -11.98
CA PRO A 22 -8.38 26.63 -11.55
C PRO A 22 -7.31 26.27 -10.52
N LEU A 23 -6.20 27.00 -10.51
CA LEU A 23 -5.03 26.67 -9.68
C LEU A 23 -5.38 26.49 -8.19
N LYS A 24 -6.24 27.34 -7.64
CA LYS A 24 -6.67 27.25 -6.23
C LYS A 24 -7.38 25.92 -5.95
N GLU A 25 -8.31 25.54 -6.83
CA GLU A 25 -9.07 24.30 -6.70
C GLU A 25 -8.18 23.06 -6.93
N THR A 26 -7.23 23.16 -7.88
CA THR A 26 -6.23 22.12 -8.13
C THR A 26 -5.36 21.86 -6.90
N ILE A 27 -4.81 22.93 -6.28
CA ILE A 27 -3.99 22.81 -5.07
C ILE A 27 -4.82 22.24 -3.92
N PHE A 28 -6.06 22.73 -3.74
CA PHE A 28 -6.93 22.26 -2.67
C PHE A 28 -7.29 20.78 -2.83
N ALA A 29 -7.69 20.36 -4.04
CA ALA A 29 -7.97 18.96 -4.32
C ALA A 29 -6.71 18.08 -4.16
N ALA A 30 -5.55 18.56 -4.63
CA ALA A 30 -4.30 17.84 -4.48
C ALA A 30 -3.92 17.64 -3.00
N LEU A 31 -4.10 18.64 -2.16
CA LEU A 31 -3.87 18.52 -0.72
C LEU A 31 -4.85 17.54 -0.06
N GLN A 32 -6.12 17.52 -0.47
CA GLN A 32 -7.10 16.56 0.04
C GLN A 32 -6.69 15.11 -0.28
N HIS A 33 -6.32 14.84 -1.54
CA HIS A 33 -5.83 13.53 -1.95
C HIS A 33 -4.55 13.16 -1.19
N LEU A 34 -3.60 14.10 -1.09
CA LEU A 34 -2.35 13.90 -0.36
C LEU A 34 -2.60 13.50 1.11
N LEU A 35 -3.44 14.23 1.83
CA LEU A 35 -3.76 13.93 3.23
C LEU A 35 -4.38 12.54 3.40
N ALA A 36 -5.19 12.10 2.44
CA ALA A 36 -5.82 10.78 2.50
C ALA A 36 -4.85 9.61 2.32
N ILE A 37 -3.75 9.82 1.56
CA ILE A 37 -2.81 8.75 1.19
C ILE A 37 -1.46 8.85 1.91
N PHE A 38 -1.12 10.03 2.44
CA PHE A 38 0.19 10.32 3.01
C PHE A 38 0.64 9.28 4.03
N VAL A 39 -0.24 8.96 4.97
CA VAL A 39 0.03 7.96 6.02
C VAL A 39 0.26 6.58 5.42
N ALA A 40 -0.52 6.20 4.40
CA ALA A 40 -0.35 4.91 3.74
C ALA A 40 1.02 4.79 3.03
N ILE A 41 1.59 5.89 2.55
CA ILE A 41 2.92 5.89 1.93
C ILE A 41 4.04 5.71 2.96
N ILE A 42 3.95 6.38 4.11
CA ILE A 42 5.03 6.39 5.11
C ILE A 42 5.00 5.18 6.05
N THR A 43 3.84 4.56 6.23
CA THR A 43 3.67 3.45 7.18
C THR A 43 4.49 2.21 6.82
N PRO A 44 4.50 1.68 5.59
CA PRO A 44 5.31 0.50 5.27
C PRO A 44 6.81 0.68 5.53
N PRO A 45 7.47 1.79 5.11
CA PRO A 45 8.85 2.05 5.48
C PRO A 45 9.11 2.03 6.98
N LEU A 46 8.21 2.63 7.79
CA LEU A 46 8.35 2.66 9.25
C LEU A 46 8.23 1.26 9.86
N ILE A 47 7.27 0.46 9.40
CA ILE A 47 7.10 -0.93 9.85
C ILE A 47 8.33 -1.77 9.50
N ILE A 48 8.84 -1.65 8.27
CA ILE A 48 10.03 -2.39 7.81
C ILE A 48 11.25 -1.96 8.62
N ALA A 49 11.45 -0.67 8.81
CA ALA A 49 12.56 -0.13 9.58
C ALA A 49 12.53 -0.60 11.05
N GLY A 50 11.36 -0.58 11.67
CA GLY A 50 11.16 -1.10 13.04
C GLY A 50 11.45 -2.59 13.15
N ALA A 51 10.96 -3.40 12.21
CA ALA A 51 11.21 -4.84 12.18
C ALA A 51 12.68 -5.20 11.96
N LEU A 52 13.40 -4.41 11.16
CA LEU A 52 14.82 -4.57 10.88
C LEU A 52 15.72 -3.84 11.89
N LYS A 53 15.13 -3.15 12.88
CA LYS A 53 15.84 -2.37 13.91
C LYS A 53 16.84 -1.37 13.32
N LEU A 54 16.41 -0.67 12.26
CA LEU A 54 17.23 0.35 11.61
C LEU A 54 17.37 1.59 12.50
N ASP A 55 18.49 2.30 12.35
CA ASP A 55 18.69 3.56 13.02
C ASP A 55 17.76 4.67 12.51
N LEU A 56 17.65 5.75 13.28
CA LEU A 56 16.73 6.86 13.01
C LEU A 56 17.04 7.58 11.70
N GLU A 57 18.33 7.74 11.37
CA GLU A 57 18.75 8.41 10.14
C GLU A 57 18.36 7.59 8.91
N THR A 58 18.68 6.29 8.91
CA THR A 58 18.32 5.36 7.85
C THR A 58 16.80 5.31 7.69
N THR A 59 16.05 5.21 8.80
CA THR A 59 14.58 5.19 8.78
C THR A 59 14.02 6.47 8.15
N GLY A 60 14.49 7.64 8.58
CA GLY A 60 14.07 8.92 8.04
C GLY A 60 14.39 9.06 6.55
N PHE A 61 15.55 8.57 6.11
CA PHE A 61 15.92 8.54 4.69
C PHE A 61 14.99 7.63 3.89
N LEU A 62 14.68 6.41 4.37
CA LEU A 62 13.78 5.48 3.67
C LEU A 62 12.37 6.05 3.56
N VAL A 63 11.86 6.71 4.61
CA VAL A 63 10.56 7.41 4.56
C VAL A 63 10.58 8.53 3.52
N SER A 64 11.64 9.34 3.49
CA SER A 64 11.81 10.40 2.49
C SER A 64 11.85 9.85 1.07
N MET A 65 12.57 8.76 0.84
CA MET A 65 12.65 8.11 -0.47
C MET A 65 11.34 7.45 -0.87
N ALA A 66 10.55 6.95 0.07
CA ALA A 66 9.21 6.46 -0.20
C ALA A 66 8.27 7.55 -0.72
N LEU A 67 8.30 8.73 -0.11
CA LEU A 67 7.54 9.90 -0.58
C LEU A 67 8.03 10.35 -1.97
N PHE A 68 9.35 10.45 -2.16
CA PHE A 68 9.97 10.84 -3.43
C PHE A 68 9.59 9.87 -4.57
N ALA A 69 9.78 8.56 -4.35
CA ALA A 69 9.46 7.54 -5.33
C ALA A 69 7.96 7.49 -5.63
N SER A 70 7.10 7.65 -4.61
CA SER A 70 5.64 7.72 -4.79
C SER A 70 5.23 8.92 -5.64
N GLY A 71 5.91 10.06 -5.50
CA GLY A 71 5.67 11.23 -6.33
C GLY A 71 6.01 10.99 -7.80
N ILE A 72 7.21 10.44 -8.09
CA ILE A 72 7.61 10.07 -9.46
C ILE A 72 6.62 9.06 -10.05
N SER A 73 6.27 8.04 -9.29
CA SER A 73 5.35 6.96 -9.70
C SER A 73 3.96 7.50 -10.02
N THR A 74 3.43 8.39 -9.19
CA THR A 74 2.15 9.07 -9.40
C THR A 74 2.18 9.92 -10.68
N PHE A 75 3.27 10.65 -10.92
CA PHE A 75 3.42 11.44 -12.15
C PHE A 75 3.38 10.56 -13.39
N ILE A 76 4.13 9.45 -13.39
CA ILE A 76 4.20 8.50 -14.51
C ILE A 76 2.82 7.89 -14.78
N GLN A 77 2.10 7.47 -13.73
CA GLN A 77 0.76 6.92 -13.88
C GLN A 77 -0.24 7.93 -14.47
N CYS A 78 -0.25 9.15 -13.95
CA CYS A 78 -1.19 10.18 -14.39
C CYS A 78 -0.83 10.73 -15.78
N ARG A 79 0.47 10.93 -16.09
CA ARG A 79 0.94 11.51 -17.36
C ARG A 79 0.82 10.53 -18.51
N ARG A 80 1.09 9.25 -18.27
CA ARG A 80 1.24 8.21 -19.29
C ARG A 80 2.37 8.54 -20.27
N LEU A 81 3.55 8.03 -19.98
CA LEU A 81 4.75 8.22 -20.80
C LEU A 81 4.86 7.09 -21.85
N GLY A 82 4.38 7.34 -23.05
CA GLY A 82 4.31 6.33 -24.10
C GLY A 82 3.41 5.15 -23.70
N PRO A 83 3.94 3.91 -23.57
CA PRO A 83 3.17 2.75 -23.14
C PRO A 83 3.02 2.65 -21.62
N VAL A 84 3.77 3.44 -20.83
CA VAL A 84 3.85 3.36 -19.37
C VAL A 84 2.88 4.36 -18.75
N GLY A 85 1.99 3.89 -17.88
CA GLY A 85 0.97 4.70 -17.20
C GLY A 85 -0.44 4.43 -17.68
N CYS A 86 -1.41 4.52 -16.77
CA CYS A 86 -2.84 4.38 -17.10
C CYS A 86 -3.47 5.67 -17.64
N GLY A 87 -2.89 6.84 -17.35
CA GLY A 87 -3.40 8.15 -17.75
C GLY A 87 -4.68 8.57 -17.00
N LEU A 88 -4.92 8.01 -15.83
CA LEU A 88 -5.98 8.37 -14.88
C LEU A 88 -5.38 9.13 -13.70
N LEU A 89 -6.22 9.73 -12.85
CA LEU A 89 -5.79 10.19 -11.53
C LEU A 89 -5.56 8.95 -10.65
N CYS A 90 -4.41 8.32 -10.82
CA CYS A 90 -3.96 7.16 -10.05
C CYS A 90 -2.74 7.54 -9.22
N ILE A 91 -2.88 7.44 -7.90
CA ILE A 91 -1.78 7.71 -6.99
C ILE A 91 -1.12 6.39 -6.62
N GLN A 92 0.21 6.40 -6.64
CA GLN A 92 1.02 5.26 -6.23
C GLN A 92 1.80 5.55 -4.97
N GLY A 93 2.02 4.52 -4.19
CA GLY A 93 2.85 4.59 -3.00
C GLY A 93 3.29 3.22 -2.53
N THR A 94 4.06 3.18 -1.46
CA THR A 94 4.64 1.97 -0.90
C THR A 94 3.57 0.95 -0.57
N SER A 95 3.67 -0.23 -1.16
CA SER A 95 2.66 -1.28 -1.04
C SER A 95 2.78 -2.07 0.26
N PHE A 96 1.66 -2.25 0.95
CA PHE A 96 1.57 -3.08 2.15
C PHE A 96 1.75 -4.58 1.85
N SER A 97 1.44 -5.01 0.62
CA SER A 97 1.51 -6.41 0.21
C SER A 97 2.92 -6.99 0.30
N PHE A 98 3.93 -6.15 0.20
CA PHE A 98 5.34 -6.55 0.21
C PHE A 98 5.99 -6.55 1.60
N ILE A 99 5.33 -6.06 2.66
CA ILE A 99 5.96 -5.89 3.99
C ILE A 99 6.57 -7.21 4.49
N GLY A 100 5.82 -8.30 4.48
CA GLY A 100 6.29 -9.60 4.95
C GLY A 100 7.54 -10.10 4.20
N PRO A 101 7.48 -10.28 2.87
CA PRO A 101 8.62 -10.68 2.08
C PRO A 101 9.83 -9.74 2.16
N ILE A 102 9.62 -8.42 2.27
CA ILE A 102 10.69 -7.44 2.44
C ILE A 102 11.38 -7.60 3.80
N ILE A 103 10.62 -7.76 4.88
CA ILE A 103 11.21 -8.01 6.20
C ILE A 103 12.03 -9.30 6.18
N SER A 104 11.51 -10.38 5.57
CA SER A 104 12.25 -11.64 5.43
C SER A 104 13.56 -11.44 4.65
N ALA A 105 13.52 -10.77 3.50
CA ALA A 105 14.71 -10.44 2.71
C ALA A 105 15.71 -9.56 3.48
N GLY A 106 15.20 -8.60 4.26
CA GLY A 106 16.02 -7.70 5.06
C GLY A 106 16.72 -8.39 6.21
N LEU A 107 16.07 -9.35 6.87
CA LEU A 107 16.65 -10.14 7.96
C LEU A 107 17.76 -11.07 7.47
N THR A 108 17.71 -11.55 6.22
CA THR A 108 18.71 -12.44 5.63
C THR A 108 19.87 -11.71 4.97
N GLY A 109 19.62 -10.65 4.22
CA GLY A 109 20.61 -9.97 3.39
C GLY A 109 20.65 -8.44 3.49
N GLY A 110 19.96 -7.86 4.47
CA GLY A 110 19.93 -6.42 4.70
C GLY A 110 19.22 -5.63 3.59
N LEU A 111 19.42 -4.30 3.60
CA LEU A 111 18.79 -3.39 2.64
C LEU A 111 19.20 -3.68 1.18
N SER A 112 20.47 -4.11 0.96
CA SER A 112 20.94 -4.45 -0.38
C SER A 112 20.18 -5.60 -1.02
N ALA A 113 19.81 -6.62 -0.24
CA ALA A 113 19.01 -7.75 -0.73
C ALA A 113 17.57 -7.32 -1.04
N ILE A 114 16.98 -6.45 -0.21
CA ILE A 114 15.67 -5.88 -0.46
C ILE A 114 15.65 -5.16 -1.81
N PHE A 115 16.55 -4.21 -2.04
CA PHE A 115 16.53 -3.39 -3.25
C PHE A 115 16.91 -4.20 -4.49
N GLY A 116 17.85 -5.14 -4.39
CA GLY A 116 18.18 -6.07 -5.47
C GLY A 116 16.97 -6.93 -5.87
N ALA A 117 16.29 -7.51 -4.89
CA ALA A 117 15.09 -8.31 -5.13
C ALA A 117 13.92 -7.45 -5.70
N CYS A 118 13.70 -6.23 -5.19
CA CYS A 118 12.67 -5.32 -5.71
C CYS A 118 12.88 -5.02 -7.20
N ILE A 119 14.12 -4.68 -7.59
CA ILE A 119 14.45 -4.32 -8.99
C ILE A 119 14.24 -5.50 -9.93
N VAL A 120 14.70 -6.69 -9.57
CA VAL A 120 14.59 -7.87 -10.43
C VAL A 120 13.16 -8.39 -10.48
N ALA A 121 12.53 -8.56 -9.32
CA ALA A 121 11.19 -9.14 -9.22
C ALA A 121 10.10 -8.26 -9.85
N SER A 122 10.26 -6.93 -9.88
CA SER A 122 9.31 -6.00 -10.53
C SER A 122 9.12 -6.28 -12.03
N SER A 123 10.11 -6.91 -12.68
CA SER A 123 10.00 -7.34 -14.07
C SER A 123 8.85 -8.32 -14.32
N VAL A 124 8.44 -9.08 -13.32
CA VAL A 124 7.29 -10.00 -13.40
C VAL A 124 6.01 -9.25 -13.73
N GLU A 125 5.77 -8.14 -13.04
CA GLU A 125 4.58 -7.30 -13.28
C GLU A 125 4.63 -6.63 -14.65
N MET A 126 5.81 -6.18 -15.08
CA MET A 126 6.00 -5.66 -16.44
C MET A 126 5.68 -6.70 -17.51
N VAL A 127 6.09 -7.97 -17.31
CA VAL A 127 5.77 -9.08 -18.22
C VAL A 127 4.27 -9.36 -18.20
N ILE A 128 3.65 -9.45 -17.02
CA ILE A 128 2.19 -9.68 -16.88
C ILE A 128 1.40 -8.63 -17.66
N SER A 129 1.84 -7.37 -17.61
CA SER A 129 1.19 -6.28 -18.35
C SER A 129 1.03 -6.57 -19.85
N ARG A 130 1.95 -7.31 -20.45
CA ARG A 130 1.95 -7.67 -21.88
C ARG A 130 1.07 -8.88 -22.19
N VAL A 131 0.92 -9.79 -21.23
CA VAL A 131 0.13 -11.01 -21.38
C VAL A 131 -1.24 -10.93 -20.70
N LEU A 132 -1.67 -9.75 -20.34
CA LEU A 132 -2.90 -9.48 -19.58
C LEU A 132 -4.16 -10.17 -20.14
N LYS A 133 -4.25 -10.33 -21.46
CA LYS A 133 -5.38 -11.04 -22.12
C LYS A 133 -5.49 -12.50 -21.65
N TYR A 134 -4.37 -13.15 -21.34
CA TYR A 134 -4.32 -14.56 -20.94
C TYR A 134 -4.48 -14.74 -19.42
N THR A 135 -3.99 -13.78 -18.65
CA THR A 135 -4.02 -13.85 -17.18
C THR A 135 -5.42 -13.65 -16.59
N ARG A 136 -6.34 -13.01 -17.31
CA ARG A 136 -7.75 -12.83 -16.88
C ARG A 136 -8.49 -14.11 -16.49
N LYS A 137 -8.12 -15.27 -17.09
CA LYS A 137 -8.73 -16.56 -16.75
C LYS A 137 -8.25 -17.11 -15.40
N VAL A 138 -7.05 -16.71 -14.99
CA VAL A 138 -6.39 -17.13 -13.75
C VAL A 138 -6.78 -16.19 -12.62
N ILE A 139 -6.82 -14.92 -12.94
CA ILE A 139 -6.98 -13.78 -12.07
C ILE A 139 -8.45 -13.35 -12.12
N THR A 140 -9.26 -14.01 -11.30
CA THR A 140 -10.68 -13.68 -11.18
C THR A 140 -10.91 -12.66 -10.05
N PRO A 141 -12.01 -11.91 -10.07
CA PRO A 141 -12.37 -11.02 -8.95
C PRO A 141 -12.43 -11.75 -7.60
N LEU A 142 -12.80 -13.04 -7.60
CA LEU A 142 -12.79 -13.87 -6.40
C LEU A 142 -11.36 -13.98 -5.83
N VAL A 143 -10.37 -14.34 -6.68
CA VAL A 143 -8.96 -14.44 -6.27
C VAL A 143 -8.45 -13.10 -5.76
N SER A 144 -8.75 -12.01 -6.46
CA SER A 144 -8.37 -10.65 -6.04
C SER A 144 -8.97 -10.30 -4.67
N GLY A 145 -10.27 -10.55 -4.46
CA GLY A 145 -10.92 -10.30 -3.18
C GLY A 145 -10.32 -11.11 -2.02
N ILE A 146 -10.00 -12.39 -2.26
CA ILE A 146 -9.32 -13.25 -1.27
C ILE A 146 -7.96 -12.66 -0.88
N VAL A 147 -7.16 -12.26 -1.86
CA VAL A 147 -5.83 -11.70 -1.62
C VAL A 147 -5.92 -10.40 -0.84
N VAL A 148 -6.78 -9.45 -1.26
CA VAL A 148 -6.97 -8.18 -0.55
C VAL A 148 -7.45 -8.41 0.89
N THR A 149 -8.33 -9.39 1.10
CA THR A 149 -8.75 -9.78 2.46
C THR A 149 -7.58 -10.29 3.30
N LEU A 150 -6.77 -11.17 2.74
CA LEU A 150 -5.58 -11.72 3.41
C LEU A 150 -4.55 -10.63 3.72
N ILE A 151 -4.32 -9.66 2.82
CA ILE A 151 -3.44 -8.51 3.08
C ILE A 151 -3.90 -7.79 4.35
N GLY A 152 -5.18 -7.40 4.40
CA GLY A 152 -5.73 -6.72 5.57
C GLY A 152 -5.61 -7.55 6.84
N MET A 153 -5.97 -8.83 6.79
CA MET A 153 -5.95 -9.72 7.97
C MET A 153 -4.54 -10.01 8.49
N SER A 154 -3.57 -10.29 7.61
CA SER A 154 -2.18 -10.55 7.99
C SER A 154 -1.55 -9.32 8.67
N LEU A 155 -1.87 -8.12 8.18
CA LEU A 155 -1.32 -6.89 8.72
C LEU A 155 -1.96 -6.45 10.06
N ILE A 156 -3.13 -6.99 10.44
CA ILE A 156 -3.73 -6.72 11.77
C ILE A 156 -2.75 -7.08 12.88
N LYS A 157 -2.01 -8.19 12.77
CA LYS A 157 -0.99 -8.59 13.74
C LYS A 157 0.07 -7.51 13.92
N VAL A 158 0.52 -6.90 12.83
CA VAL A 158 1.50 -5.81 12.84
C VAL A 158 0.91 -4.57 13.53
N GLY A 159 -0.32 -4.21 13.20
CA GLY A 159 -1.03 -3.10 13.83
C GLY A 159 -1.20 -3.28 15.34
N VAL A 160 -1.59 -4.47 15.78
CA VAL A 160 -1.73 -4.80 17.22
C VAL A 160 -0.38 -4.77 17.92
N SER A 161 0.68 -5.29 17.29
CA SER A 161 2.04 -5.21 17.85
C SER A 161 2.48 -3.75 18.03
N ALA A 162 2.24 -2.90 17.06
CA ALA A 162 2.53 -1.47 17.15
C ALA A 162 1.71 -0.78 18.27
N CYS A 163 0.43 -1.14 18.46
CA CYS A 163 -0.40 -0.64 19.56
C CYS A 163 0.21 -0.96 20.93
N GLY A 164 0.89 -2.11 21.05
CA GLY A 164 1.60 -2.53 22.27
C GLY A 164 2.95 -1.84 22.49
N GLY A 165 3.42 -1.01 21.54
CA GLY A 165 4.72 -0.35 21.60
C GLY A 165 5.79 -0.96 20.72
N GLY A 166 5.43 -1.96 19.90
CA GLY A 166 6.28 -2.57 18.87
C GLY A 166 7.49 -3.32 19.39
N ALA A 167 8.49 -3.48 18.51
CA ALA A 167 9.68 -4.28 18.80
C ALA A 167 10.55 -3.69 19.92
N VAL A 168 10.61 -2.37 20.02
CA VAL A 168 11.39 -1.68 21.07
C VAL A 168 10.80 -1.95 22.45
N ALA A 169 9.49 -1.83 22.60
CA ALA A 169 8.81 -2.12 23.87
C ALA A 169 8.92 -3.61 24.24
N GLN A 170 8.89 -4.51 23.26
CA GLN A 170 9.14 -5.95 23.48
C GLN A 170 10.55 -6.18 24.03
N ALA A 171 11.56 -5.58 23.46
CA ALA A 171 12.94 -5.70 23.90
C ALA A 171 13.16 -5.12 25.31
N ASN A 172 12.46 -4.04 25.65
CA ASN A 172 12.57 -3.37 26.95
C ASN A 172 11.63 -3.95 28.03
N GLY A 173 10.81 -4.96 27.72
CA GLY A 173 9.84 -5.54 28.66
C GLY A 173 8.64 -4.63 28.98
N THR A 174 8.41 -3.58 28.22
CA THR A 174 7.29 -2.61 28.39
C THR A 174 6.16 -2.84 27.39
N PHE A 175 6.20 -3.95 26.65
CA PHE A 175 5.17 -4.29 25.66
C PHE A 175 3.79 -4.41 26.31
N GLY A 176 2.80 -3.74 25.75
CA GLY A 176 1.45 -3.73 26.28
C GLY A 176 1.27 -2.83 27.52
N ALA A 177 2.25 -1.98 27.85
CA ALA A 177 2.08 -1.00 28.92
C ALA A 177 0.85 -0.12 28.68
N LEU A 178 0.19 0.28 29.78
CA LEU A 178 -1.08 1.01 29.72
C LEU A 178 -0.96 2.32 28.93
N GLU A 179 0.19 2.99 29.00
CA GLU A 179 0.51 4.20 28.25
C GLU A 179 0.56 3.94 26.73
N HIS A 180 1.13 2.80 26.28
CA HIS A 180 1.16 2.42 24.87
C HIS A 180 -0.25 2.11 24.35
N VAL A 181 -0.95 1.21 25.04
CA VAL A 181 -2.30 0.80 24.65
C VAL A 181 -3.28 1.96 24.74
N GLY A 182 -3.17 2.79 25.78
CA GLY A 182 -3.99 3.99 25.97
C GLY A 182 -3.80 5.01 24.86
N LEU A 183 -2.56 5.25 24.43
CA LEU A 183 -2.23 6.16 23.33
C LEU A 183 -2.77 5.64 21.99
N ALA A 184 -2.58 4.34 21.71
CA ALA A 184 -3.14 3.71 20.50
C ALA A 184 -4.67 3.76 20.48
N ALA A 185 -5.32 3.50 21.63
CA ALA A 185 -6.77 3.59 21.77
C ALA A 185 -7.28 5.02 21.56
N LEU A 186 -6.58 6.02 22.10
CA LEU A 186 -6.91 7.43 21.89
C LEU A 186 -6.90 7.77 20.40
N VAL A 187 -5.84 7.42 19.67
CA VAL A 187 -5.70 7.66 18.22
C VAL A 187 -6.84 6.97 17.47
N LEU A 188 -7.11 5.70 17.76
CA LEU A 188 -8.19 4.92 17.13
C LEU A 188 -9.57 5.57 17.36
N ILE A 189 -9.86 5.95 18.60
CA ILE A 189 -11.15 6.60 18.95
C ILE A 189 -11.30 7.94 18.23
N LEU A 190 -10.24 8.75 18.18
CA LEU A 190 -10.26 10.03 17.46
C LEU A 190 -10.53 9.82 15.98
N ILE A 191 -9.87 8.85 15.34
CA ILE A 191 -10.09 8.55 13.93
C ILE A 191 -11.56 8.15 13.69
N ILE A 192 -12.12 7.25 14.51
CA ILE A 192 -13.52 6.83 14.42
C ILE A 192 -14.46 8.03 14.62
N PHE A 193 -14.19 8.86 15.62
CA PHE A 193 -15.02 10.03 15.93
C PHE A 193 -15.07 11.01 14.75
N PHE A 194 -13.94 11.39 14.18
CA PHE A 194 -13.89 12.29 13.04
C PHE A 194 -14.40 11.65 11.74
N ASN A 195 -14.19 10.34 11.57
CA ASN A 195 -14.70 9.59 10.41
C ASN A 195 -16.24 9.53 10.38
N ARG A 196 -16.91 9.60 11.54
CA ARG A 196 -18.39 9.68 11.65
C ARG A 196 -18.93 11.05 11.29
N SER A 197 -18.11 12.07 11.17
CA SER A 197 -18.56 13.44 10.93
C SER A 197 -19.32 13.58 9.61
N SER A 198 -20.41 14.34 9.63
CA SER A 198 -21.12 14.75 8.42
C SER A 198 -20.30 15.74 7.59
N ASN A 199 -19.34 16.43 8.23
CA ASN A 199 -18.41 17.30 7.55
C ASN A 199 -17.41 16.44 6.76
N ARG A 200 -17.47 16.57 5.45
CA ARG A 200 -16.64 15.84 4.49
C ARG A 200 -15.13 16.01 4.77
N TYR A 201 -14.68 17.23 5.08
CA TYR A 201 -13.26 17.53 5.33
C TYR A 201 -12.76 16.85 6.60
N LEU A 202 -13.52 16.90 7.68
CA LEU A 202 -13.18 16.22 8.94
C LEU A 202 -13.10 14.70 8.74
N ARG A 203 -14.06 14.13 8.01
CA ARG A 203 -14.08 12.68 7.73
C ARG A 203 -12.85 12.25 6.92
N MET A 204 -12.46 13.04 5.90
CA MET A 204 -11.30 12.72 5.05
C MET A 204 -9.98 12.87 5.78
N SER A 205 -9.88 13.86 6.66
CA SER A 205 -8.66 14.11 7.44
C SER A 205 -8.61 13.33 8.75
N SER A 206 -9.56 12.42 9.02
CA SER A 206 -9.70 11.75 10.31
C SER A 206 -8.42 11.04 10.76
N ILE A 207 -7.75 10.31 9.86
CA ILE A 207 -6.50 9.59 10.15
C ILE A 207 -5.39 10.58 10.48
N VAL A 208 -5.24 11.63 9.67
CA VAL A 208 -4.22 12.67 9.87
C VAL A 208 -4.43 13.40 11.19
N ILE A 209 -5.69 13.77 11.50
CA ILE A 209 -6.04 14.42 12.78
C ILE A 209 -5.71 13.49 13.95
N GLY A 210 -6.10 12.22 13.88
CA GLY A 210 -5.80 11.23 14.91
C GLY A 210 -4.29 11.09 15.16
N LEU A 211 -3.51 11.02 14.08
CA LEU A 211 -2.04 10.94 14.18
C LEU A 211 -1.43 12.20 14.76
N ILE A 212 -1.84 13.40 14.31
CA ILE A 212 -1.30 14.66 14.83
C ILE A 212 -1.61 14.78 16.32
N VAL A 213 -2.86 14.54 16.74
CA VAL A 213 -3.24 14.62 18.15
C VAL A 213 -2.51 13.54 18.96
N GLY A 214 -2.45 12.30 18.47
CA GLY A 214 -1.70 11.22 19.13
C GLY A 214 -0.21 11.55 19.27
N TYR A 215 0.39 12.17 18.26
CA TYR A 215 1.80 12.57 18.29
C TYR A 215 2.06 13.71 19.29
N ILE A 216 1.14 14.71 19.37
CA ILE A 216 1.21 15.78 20.37
C ILE A 216 1.10 15.20 21.78
N VAL A 217 0.16 14.27 22.00
CA VAL A 217 0.01 13.60 23.31
C VAL A 217 1.25 12.77 23.65
N ALA A 218 1.81 12.02 22.69
CA ALA A 218 3.04 11.27 22.88
C ALA A 218 4.22 12.17 23.27
N TRP A 219 4.33 13.33 22.63
CA TRP A 219 5.34 14.34 22.98
C TRP A 219 5.12 14.89 24.39
N ALA A 220 3.89 15.22 24.77
CA ALA A 220 3.56 15.68 26.12
C ALA A 220 3.85 14.61 27.22
N LEU A 221 3.78 13.33 26.87
CA LEU A 221 4.15 12.21 27.73
C LEU A 221 5.66 11.94 27.76
N GLY A 222 6.48 12.71 27.01
CA GLY A 222 7.94 12.53 26.97
C GLY A 222 8.39 11.33 26.13
N MET A 223 7.51 10.76 25.29
CA MET A 223 7.83 9.62 24.43
C MET A 223 8.58 10.03 23.16
N VAL A 224 8.68 11.32 22.88
CA VAL A 224 9.28 11.87 21.64
C VAL A 224 10.32 12.91 21.98
N ASP A 225 11.53 12.72 21.46
CA ASP A 225 12.62 13.69 21.57
C ASP A 225 12.95 14.29 20.20
N PHE A 226 12.66 15.57 20.03
CA PHE A 226 12.94 16.32 18.80
C PHE A 226 14.36 16.90 18.74
N SER A 227 15.20 16.71 19.75
CA SER A 227 16.56 17.24 19.76
C SER A 227 17.40 16.77 18.56
N SER A 228 17.18 15.52 18.14
CA SER A 228 17.83 14.92 16.98
C SER A 228 17.46 15.57 15.64
N VAL A 229 16.27 16.17 15.52
CA VAL A 229 15.80 16.80 14.26
C VAL A 229 16.58 18.08 13.94
N GLN A 230 17.05 18.80 14.96
CA GLN A 230 17.77 20.06 14.78
C GLN A 230 19.11 19.89 14.05
N SER A 231 19.67 18.69 14.05
CA SER A 231 20.96 18.38 13.40
C SER A 231 20.83 18.10 11.89
N TYR A 232 19.62 17.93 11.38
CA TYR A 232 19.34 17.53 10.00
C TYR A 232 18.68 18.66 9.21
N GLY A 233 19.47 19.67 8.84
CA GLY A 233 19.08 20.70 7.87
C GLY A 233 19.49 20.34 6.45
N GLY A 234 18.80 20.89 5.43
CA GLY A 234 19.18 20.76 4.03
C GLY A 234 18.21 19.95 3.19
N PHE A 235 18.70 19.41 2.07
CA PHE A 235 17.93 18.58 1.13
C PHE A 235 18.44 17.15 1.12
N ASN A 236 17.54 16.18 1.14
CA ASN A 236 17.85 14.80 0.79
C ASN A 236 18.08 14.71 -0.72
N ILE A 237 19.31 14.39 -1.10
CA ILE A 237 19.61 14.08 -2.49
C ILE A 237 19.27 12.61 -2.72
N PRO A 238 18.37 12.30 -3.68
CA PRO A 238 18.06 10.91 -4.01
C PRO A 238 19.27 10.27 -4.68
N ILE A 239 20.09 9.57 -3.89
CA ILE A 239 21.29 8.88 -4.40
C ILE A 239 20.87 7.48 -4.82
N PRO A 240 20.92 7.14 -6.13
CA PRO A 240 20.65 5.79 -6.58
C PRO A 240 21.59 4.78 -5.91
N PHE A 241 21.03 3.61 -5.53
CA PHE A 241 21.79 2.49 -4.98
C PHE A 241 22.64 2.81 -3.73
N ARG A 242 22.21 3.73 -2.89
CA ARG A 242 22.95 4.15 -1.67
C ARG A 242 23.37 2.99 -0.78
N TYR A 243 22.52 1.97 -0.66
CA TYR A 243 22.78 0.79 0.18
C TYR A 243 23.34 -0.41 -0.60
N GLY A 244 23.70 -0.22 -1.88
CA GLY A 244 24.16 -1.28 -2.76
C GLY A 244 23.02 -2.22 -3.19
N LEU A 245 23.37 -3.25 -3.95
CA LEU A 245 22.47 -4.28 -4.43
C LEU A 245 23.08 -5.66 -4.15
N SER A 246 22.28 -6.57 -3.62
CA SER A 246 22.59 -8.00 -3.64
C SER A 246 21.38 -8.79 -4.15
N PHE A 247 21.66 -9.93 -4.77
CA PHE A 247 20.66 -10.69 -5.50
C PHE A 247 20.50 -12.08 -4.87
N ASP A 248 19.61 -12.16 -3.89
CA ASP A 248 19.21 -13.44 -3.28
C ASP A 248 18.02 -14.04 -4.04
N ILE A 249 18.19 -15.24 -4.56
CA ILE A 249 17.18 -15.92 -5.38
C ILE A 249 15.89 -16.16 -4.61
N SER A 250 15.97 -16.52 -3.32
CA SER A 250 14.78 -16.78 -2.51
C SER A 250 13.93 -15.53 -2.30
N SER A 251 14.59 -14.42 -2.02
CA SER A 251 13.95 -13.10 -1.88
C SER A 251 13.33 -12.61 -3.21
N ILE A 252 14.05 -12.81 -4.32
CA ILE A 252 13.54 -12.47 -5.67
C ILE A 252 12.27 -13.28 -5.97
N ILE A 253 12.25 -14.60 -5.73
CA ILE A 253 11.08 -15.44 -5.98
C ILE A 253 9.92 -15.04 -5.06
N ALA A 254 10.17 -14.79 -3.77
CA ALA A 254 9.14 -14.36 -2.83
C ALA A 254 8.48 -13.04 -3.28
N LEU A 255 9.28 -12.03 -3.66
CA LEU A 255 8.75 -10.78 -4.16
C LEU A 255 8.06 -10.93 -5.52
N ALA A 256 8.59 -11.77 -6.42
CA ALA A 256 7.99 -12.06 -7.73
C ALA A 256 6.56 -12.61 -7.62
N LEU A 257 6.30 -13.48 -6.64
CA LEU A 257 4.96 -13.99 -6.36
C LEU A 257 4.03 -12.89 -5.87
N VAL A 258 4.52 -11.95 -5.06
CA VAL A 258 3.72 -10.79 -4.65
C VAL A 258 3.44 -9.86 -5.84
N TYR A 259 4.40 -9.62 -6.72
CA TYR A 259 4.18 -8.83 -7.94
C TYR A 259 3.12 -9.45 -8.87
N LEU A 260 3.00 -10.76 -8.89
CA LEU A 260 1.92 -11.43 -9.61
C LEU A 260 0.54 -11.07 -9.01
N ILE A 261 0.49 -10.92 -7.69
CA ILE A 261 -0.72 -10.57 -6.94
C ILE A 261 -1.05 -9.08 -7.11
N THR A 262 -0.05 -8.20 -6.99
CA THR A 262 -0.26 -6.75 -7.12
C THR A 262 -0.63 -6.34 -8.55
N ALA A 263 -0.20 -7.06 -9.57
CA ALA A 263 -0.70 -6.88 -10.94
C ALA A 263 -2.22 -7.06 -11.05
N ILE A 264 -2.79 -7.96 -10.23
CA ILE A 264 -4.25 -8.19 -10.17
C ILE A 264 -4.94 -7.04 -9.45
N GLU A 265 -4.37 -6.65 -8.31
CA GLU A 265 -4.84 -5.50 -7.52
C GLU A 265 -4.86 -4.24 -8.40
N ALA A 266 -3.74 -3.94 -9.07
CA ALA A 266 -3.62 -2.81 -9.99
C ALA A 266 -4.66 -2.85 -11.12
N TYR A 267 -4.94 -4.04 -11.70
CA TYR A 267 -6.00 -4.18 -12.69
C TYR A 267 -7.37 -3.81 -12.13
N GLY A 268 -7.69 -4.28 -10.91
CA GLY A 268 -8.94 -3.96 -10.22
C GLY A 268 -9.09 -2.46 -9.94
N ASP A 269 -8.03 -1.83 -9.44
CA ASP A 269 -8.01 -0.41 -9.13
C ASP A 269 -8.12 0.49 -10.37
N ILE A 270 -7.44 0.13 -11.46
CA ILE A 270 -7.57 0.84 -12.74
C ILE A 270 -8.98 0.69 -13.31
N THR A 271 -9.60 -0.48 -13.14
CA THR A 271 -10.99 -0.70 -13.56
C THR A 271 -11.95 0.18 -12.76
N ALA A 272 -11.83 0.18 -11.44
CA ALA A 272 -12.64 1.01 -10.55
C ALA A 272 -12.44 2.51 -10.84
N ASN A 273 -11.18 2.95 -11.01
CA ASN A 273 -10.86 4.33 -11.34
C ASN A 273 -11.44 4.75 -12.70
N SER A 274 -11.31 3.87 -13.72
CA SER A 274 -11.89 4.13 -15.05
C SER A 274 -13.39 4.33 -14.96
N LEU A 275 -14.09 3.44 -14.24
CA LEU A 275 -15.54 3.51 -14.05
C LEU A 275 -15.96 4.82 -13.39
N ILE A 276 -15.31 5.18 -12.27
CA ILE A 276 -15.60 6.40 -11.51
C ILE A 276 -15.31 7.65 -12.34
N SER A 277 -14.26 7.60 -13.16
CA SER A 277 -13.86 8.71 -14.05
C SER A 277 -14.71 8.82 -15.32
N GLY A 278 -15.74 7.99 -15.49
CA GLY A 278 -16.59 7.96 -16.69
C GLY A 278 -15.86 7.44 -17.95
N GLU A 279 -14.81 6.67 -17.76
CA GLU A 279 -14.00 6.11 -18.84
C GLU A 279 -14.35 4.64 -19.09
N PRO A 280 -14.16 4.12 -20.35
CA PRO A 280 -14.50 2.75 -20.66
C PRO A 280 -13.75 1.73 -19.80
N VAL A 281 -14.46 0.67 -19.37
CA VAL A 281 -13.91 -0.48 -18.62
C VAL A 281 -13.83 -1.74 -19.48
N GLU A 282 -14.14 -1.61 -20.78
CA GLU A 282 -14.07 -2.67 -21.77
C GLU A 282 -13.49 -2.15 -23.10
N GLY A 283 -13.18 -3.09 -23.99
CA GLY A 283 -12.66 -2.77 -25.32
C GLY A 283 -11.16 -2.45 -25.33
N GLU A 284 -10.66 -2.12 -26.53
CA GLU A 284 -9.22 -1.93 -26.79
C GLU A 284 -8.62 -0.76 -26.00
N LYS A 285 -9.38 0.34 -25.87
CA LYS A 285 -8.94 1.53 -25.11
C LYS A 285 -8.68 1.19 -23.65
N PHE A 286 -9.57 0.40 -23.03
CA PHE A 286 -9.40 -0.05 -21.66
C PHE A 286 -8.23 -1.03 -21.49
N VAL A 287 -8.11 -2.01 -22.40
CA VAL A 287 -7.00 -2.97 -22.36
C VAL A 287 -5.64 -2.27 -22.45
N LYS A 288 -5.50 -1.27 -23.35
CA LYS A 288 -4.29 -0.45 -23.46
C LYS A 288 -4.02 0.37 -22.18
N ARG A 289 -5.07 0.86 -21.52
CA ARG A 289 -4.97 1.61 -20.26
C ARG A 289 -4.53 0.70 -19.11
N ALA A 290 -5.20 -0.43 -18.93
CA ALA A 290 -4.89 -1.40 -17.89
C ALA A 290 -3.47 -1.98 -18.07
N SER A 291 -3.11 -2.38 -19.30
CA SER A 291 -1.75 -2.84 -19.61
C SER A 291 -0.70 -1.75 -19.32
N GLY A 292 -0.96 -0.49 -19.71
CA GLY A 292 -0.05 0.62 -19.43
C GLY A 292 0.08 0.93 -17.95
N GLY A 293 -1.00 0.84 -17.18
CA GLY A 293 -1.00 1.06 -15.74
C GLY A 293 -0.25 -0.03 -14.97
N ILE A 294 -0.45 -1.30 -15.30
CA ILE A 294 0.28 -2.43 -14.70
C ILE A 294 1.76 -2.38 -15.09
N LEU A 295 2.07 -2.01 -16.35
CA LEU A 295 3.46 -1.80 -16.77
C LEU A 295 4.13 -0.71 -15.94
N ALA A 296 3.40 0.37 -15.67
CA ALA A 296 3.91 1.45 -14.83
C ALA A 296 4.07 1.04 -13.38
N ASP A 297 3.21 0.18 -12.87
CA ASP A 297 3.28 -0.33 -11.50
C ASP A 297 4.61 -1.08 -11.28
N GLY A 298 4.95 -2.04 -12.14
CA GLY A 298 6.23 -2.73 -12.11
C GLY A 298 7.43 -1.80 -12.38
N PHE A 299 7.34 -0.91 -13.38
CA PHE A 299 8.41 0.04 -13.69
C PHE A 299 8.68 1.02 -12.52
N ASN A 300 7.64 1.52 -11.89
CA ASN A 300 7.73 2.41 -10.75
C ASN A 300 8.31 1.70 -9.51
N SER A 301 7.96 0.42 -9.31
CA SER A 301 8.57 -0.41 -8.27
C SER A 301 10.07 -0.64 -8.51
N MET A 302 10.47 -0.82 -9.78
CA MET A 302 11.89 -0.87 -10.14
C MET A 302 12.59 0.45 -9.82
N LEU A 303 12.00 1.60 -10.19
CA LEU A 303 12.54 2.91 -9.86
C LEU A 303 12.61 3.14 -8.34
N ALA A 304 11.60 2.68 -7.60
CA ALA A 304 11.61 2.75 -6.14
C ALA A 304 12.82 2.00 -5.57
N GLY A 305 13.12 0.79 -6.03
CA GLY A 305 14.32 0.05 -5.64
C GLY A 305 15.62 0.79 -5.98
N VAL A 306 15.70 1.43 -7.15
CA VAL A 306 16.85 2.26 -7.56
C VAL A 306 17.06 3.42 -6.58
N PHE A 307 15.99 4.09 -6.15
CA PHE A 307 16.05 5.22 -5.21
C PHE A 307 15.93 4.81 -3.74
N ASN A 308 16.24 3.56 -3.42
CA ASN A 308 16.26 3.05 -2.05
C ASN A 308 14.90 3.17 -1.34
N SER A 309 13.84 2.94 -2.07
CA SER A 309 12.48 2.81 -1.58
C SER A 309 11.96 1.39 -1.83
N PHE A 310 10.75 1.14 -1.35
CA PHE A 310 10.11 -0.16 -1.44
C PHE A 310 9.14 -0.22 -2.63
N PRO A 311 8.70 -1.43 -3.05
CA PRO A 311 7.74 -1.57 -4.15
C PRO A 311 6.50 -0.70 -3.99
N ASN A 312 6.08 -0.08 -5.07
CA ASN A 312 4.90 0.76 -5.13
C ASN A 312 3.71 -0.01 -5.71
N SER A 313 2.50 0.36 -5.30
CA SER A 313 1.25 -0.06 -5.94
C SER A 313 0.26 1.09 -6.04
N ILE A 314 -0.78 0.91 -6.86
CA ILE A 314 -1.88 1.87 -6.98
C ILE A 314 -2.71 1.84 -5.70
N PHE A 315 -3.04 2.99 -5.15
CA PHE A 315 -3.85 3.11 -3.94
C PHE A 315 -5.35 3.17 -4.26
N ALA A 316 -6.07 2.13 -3.86
CA ALA A 316 -7.53 2.04 -3.94
C ALA A 316 -8.24 3.20 -3.18
N GLN A 317 -7.63 3.71 -2.10
CA GLN A 317 -8.13 4.85 -1.34
C GLN A 317 -8.34 6.09 -2.20
N ASN A 318 -7.51 6.26 -3.24
CA ASN A 318 -7.66 7.36 -4.19
C ASN A 318 -8.98 7.31 -4.96
N ASN A 319 -9.49 6.12 -5.27
CA ASN A 319 -10.77 5.94 -5.94
C ASN A 319 -11.93 6.47 -5.06
N GLY A 320 -11.85 6.22 -3.76
CA GLY A 320 -12.78 6.81 -2.78
C GLY A 320 -12.70 8.34 -2.74
N MET A 321 -11.49 8.89 -2.87
CA MET A 321 -11.28 10.34 -2.91
C MET A 321 -11.91 10.98 -4.15
N ILE A 322 -11.74 10.39 -5.33
CA ILE A 322 -12.38 10.86 -6.56
C ILE A 322 -13.90 10.90 -6.40
N GLN A 323 -14.49 9.83 -5.86
CA GLN A 323 -15.94 9.80 -5.59
C GLN A 323 -16.40 10.88 -4.61
N LEU A 324 -15.61 11.12 -3.58
CA LEU A 324 -15.92 12.11 -2.57
C LEU A 324 -15.77 13.55 -3.09
N THR A 325 -14.70 13.84 -3.83
CA THR A 325 -14.39 15.18 -4.30
C THR A 325 -15.12 15.55 -5.59
N GLY A 326 -15.52 14.54 -6.37
CA GLY A 326 -15.99 14.74 -7.74
C GLY A 326 -14.87 15.19 -8.68
N VAL A 327 -13.60 15.03 -8.29
CA VAL A 327 -12.44 15.45 -9.07
C VAL A 327 -11.69 14.22 -9.59
N ALA A 328 -11.81 13.93 -10.90
CA ALA A 328 -11.11 12.85 -11.58
C ALA A 328 -9.94 13.37 -12.46
N SER A 329 -9.63 14.66 -12.39
CA SER A 329 -8.64 15.28 -13.26
C SER A 329 -7.22 14.77 -13.01
N ARG A 330 -6.58 14.20 -14.03
CA ARG A 330 -5.18 13.78 -13.97
C ARG A 330 -4.20 14.93 -13.75
N TYR A 331 -4.60 16.18 -14.05
CA TYR A 331 -3.78 17.37 -13.78
C TYR A 331 -3.60 17.61 -12.28
N VAL A 332 -4.61 17.31 -11.47
CA VAL A 332 -4.49 17.30 -10.00
C VAL A 332 -3.43 16.29 -9.56
N GLY A 333 -3.33 15.13 -10.24
CA GLY A 333 -2.29 14.14 -9.98
C GLY A 333 -0.86 14.65 -10.16
N TYR A 334 -0.63 15.61 -11.06
CA TYR A 334 0.69 16.21 -11.24
C TYR A 334 1.09 17.09 -10.05
N PHE A 335 0.12 17.79 -9.44
CA PHE A 335 0.35 18.57 -8.22
C PHE A 335 0.58 17.67 -7.01
N ILE A 336 -0.18 16.58 -6.89
CA ILE A 336 0.05 15.56 -5.85
C ILE A 336 1.47 15.00 -5.97
N ALA A 337 1.88 14.63 -7.18
CA ALA A 337 3.23 14.14 -7.47
C ALA A 337 4.30 15.17 -7.08
N GLY A 338 4.11 16.44 -7.44
CA GLY A 338 5.00 17.54 -7.05
C GLY A 338 5.12 17.70 -5.54
N PHE A 339 4.01 17.65 -4.81
CA PHE A 339 4.02 17.74 -3.35
C PHE A 339 4.74 16.56 -2.71
N LEU A 340 4.50 15.32 -3.19
CA LEU A 340 5.17 14.13 -2.69
C LEU A 340 6.69 14.19 -2.93
N ILE A 341 7.13 14.61 -4.12
CA ILE A 341 8.54 14.80 -4.44
C ILE A 341 9.17 15.84 -3.50
N LEU A 342 8.52 16.99 -3.34
CA LEU A 342 9.00 18.05 -2.45
C LEU A 342 9.12 17.55 -1.01
N LEU A 343 8.09 16.89 -0.48
CA LEU A 343 8.13 16.33 0.88
C LEU A 343 9.26 15.29 1.05
N GLY A 344 9.49 14.46 0.04
CA GLY A 344 10.58 13.47 0.05
C GLY A 344 11.99 14.07 -0.03
N LEU A 345 12.13 15.30 -0.54
CA LEU A 345 13.42 15.99 -0.62
C LEU A 345 13.83 16.69 0.69
N PHE A 346 12.91 16.85 1.65
CA PHE A 346 13.20 17.44 2.94
C PHE A 346 13.45 16.39 4.02
N PRO A 347 14.69 16.20 4.51
CA PRO A 347 15.05 15.20 5.53
C PRO A 347 14.21 15.33 6.80
N ALA A 348 13.93 16.58 7.21
CA ALA A 348 13.14 16.86 8.40
C ALA A 348 11.75 16.20 8.36
N VAL A 349 11.12 16.07 7.19
CA VAL A 349 9.84 15.38 7.03
C VAL A 349 10.00 13.91 7.40
N GLY A 350 10.97 13.21 6.79
CA GLY A 350 11.23 11.79 7.08
C GLY A 350 11.56 11.56 8.56
N LEU A 351 12.39 12.41 9.16
CA LEU A 351 12.79 12.31 10.56
C LEU A 351 11.64 12.55 11.53
N VAL A 352 10.81 13.57 11.30
CA VAL A 352 9.63 13.83 12.14
C VAL A 352 8.70 12.61 12.19
N PHE A 353 8.51 11.93 11.06
CA PHE A 353 7.69 10.72 11.03
C PHE A 353 8.40 9.49 11.59
N SER A 354 9.73 9.38 11.45
CA SER A 354 10.48 8.28 12.06
C SER A 354 10.55 8.35 13.60
N LEU A 355 10.39 9.54 14.16
CA LEU A 355 10.27 9.75 15.61
C LEU A 355 8.86 9.44 16.14
N MET A 356 7.87 9.19 15.27
CA MET A 356 6.51 8.90 15.70
C MET A 356 6.46 7.58 16.46
N PRO A 357 6.00 7.58 17.73
CA PRO A 357 5.94 6.35 18.52
C PRO A 357 5.04 5.31 17.88
N GLU A 358 5.47 4.05 17.95
CA GLU A 358 4.72 2.92 17.36
C GLU A 358 3.25 2.84 17.83
N PRO A 359 2.87 3.14 19.08
CA PRO A 359 1.46 3.15 19.48
C PRO A 359 0.59 4.16 18.71
N VAL A 360 1.16 5.31 18.33
CA VAL A 360 0.43 6.31 17.51
C VAL A 360 0.15 5.76 16.13
N LEU A 361 1.17 5.15 15.50
CA LEU A 361 1.02 4.46 14.21
C LEU A 361 0.09 3.26 14.32
N GLY A 362 0.21 2.48 15.41
CA GLY A 362 -0.60 1.29 15.67
C GLY A 362 -2.10 1.59 15.69
N GLY A 363 -2.53 2.63 16.39
CA GLY A 363 -3.94 3.03 16.44
C GLY A 363 -4.50 3.38 15.07
N ALA A 364 -3.73 4.05 14.21
CA ALA A 364 -4.14 4.40 12.86
C ALA A 364 -4.12 3.19 11.91
N THR A 365 -3.02 2.41 11.93
CA THR A 365 -2.82 1.29 11.01
C THR A 365 -3.75 0.13 11.28
N LEU A 366 -4.12 -0.12 12.54
CA LEU A 366 -5.09 -1.16 12.89
C LEU A 366 -6.43 -0.94 12.17
N LEU A 367 -6.94 0.30 12.16
CA LEU A 367 -8.15 0.63 11.42
C LEU A 367 -7.95 0.53 9.91
N MET A 368 -6.81 1.00 9.41
CA MET A 368 -6.49 0.91 7.97
C MET A 368 -6.47 -0.55 7.49
N PHE A 369 -5.82 -1.46 8.21
CA PHE A 369 -5.76 -2.87 7.85
C PHE A 369 -7.14 -3.53 7.91
N GLY A 370 -7.95 -3.20 8.93
CA GLY A 370 -9.35 -3.62 9.00
C GLY A 370 -10.17 -3.14 7.80
N THR A 371 -9.96 -1.91 7.34
CA THR A 371 -10.67 -1.38 6.15
C THR A 371 -10.22 -2.05 4.86
N VAL A 372 -8.94 -2.41 4.73
CA VAL A 372 -8.43 -3.20 3.59
C VAL A 372 -9.07 -4.59 3.58
N ALA A 373 -9.11 -5.29 4.72
CA ALA A 373 -9.79 -6.58 4.82
C ALA A 373 -11.27 -6.48 4.42
N ALA A 374 -11.97 -5.46 4.92
CA ALA A 374 -13.37 -5.20 4.57
C ALA A 374 -13.57 -4.90 3.08
N ALA A 375 -12.63 -4.21 2.44
CA ALA A 375 -12.66 -3.98 0.99
C ALA A 375 -12.53 -5.30 0.21
N GLY A 376 -11.62 -6.19 0.60
CA GLY A 376 -11.48 -7.52 0.02
C GLY A 376 -12.75 -8.36 0.16
N ILE A 377 -13.36 -8.37 1.36
CA ILE A 377 -14.65 -9.04 1.60
C ILE A 377 -15.74 -8.47 0.68
N ARG A 378 -15.78 -7.17 0.47
CA ARG A 378 -16.75 -6.52 -0.43
C ARG A 378 -16.57 -6.98 -1.88
N ILE A 379 -15.32 -7.13 -2.35
CA ILE A 379 -15.03 -7.66 -3.69
C ILE A 379 -15.56 -9.11 -3.82
N ILE A 380 -15.34 -9.96 -2.80
CA ILE A 380 -15.83 -11.32 -2.77
C ILE A 380 -17.37 -11.34 -2.79
N ALA A 381 -18.01 -10.54 -1.95
CA ALA A 381 -19.47 -10.48 -1.83
C ALA A 381 -20.18 -9.99 -3.09
N ALA A 382 -19.47 -9.27 -3.96
CA ALA A 382 -19.98 -8.85 -5.26
C ALA A 382 -20.02 -9.99 -6.30
N GLN A 383 -19.44 -11.17 -5.99
CA GLN A 383 -19.43 -12.34 -6.85
C GLN A 383 -20.49 -13.35 -6.44
N LYS A 384 -20.90 -14.23 -7.38
CA LYS A 384 -21.71 -15.41 -7.05
C LYS A 384 -20.82 -16.39 -6.27
N ILE A 385 -21.15 -16.60 -4.99
CA ILE A 385 -20.43 -17.53 -4.11
C ILE A 385 -21.08 -18.91 -4.29
N ASP A 386 -20.59 -19.65 -5.26
CA ASP A 386 -20.96 -21.04 -5.51
C ASP A 386 -20.09 -22.01 -4.68
N ARG A 387 -20.31 -23.31 -4.85
CA ARG A 387 -19.55 -24.36 -4.16
C ARG A 387 -18.06 -24.29 -4.48
N LYS A 388 -17.67 -23.93 -5.72
CA LYS A 388 -16.27 -23.74 -6.13
C LYS A 388 -15.66 -22.57 -5.38
N ALA A 389 -16.32 -21.41 -5.42
CA ALA A 389 -15.87 -20.21 -4.73
C ALA A 389 -15.67 -20.44 -3.22
N THR A 390 -16.60 -21.15 -2.59
CA THR A 390 -16.51 -21.51 -1.17
C THR A 390 -15.27 -22.37 -0.86
N LEU A 391 -14.96 -23.37 -1.69
CA LEU A 391 -13.76 -24.20 -1.50
C LEU A 391 -12.46 -23.42 -1.74
N VAL A 392 -12.43 -22.58 -2.76
CA VAL A 392 -11.26 -21.70 -3.04
C VAL A 392 -11.00 -20.78 -1.87
N MET A 393 -12.04 -20.11 -1.33
CA MET A 393 -11.93 -19.25 -0.15
C MET A 393 -11.45 -20.04 1.08
N ALA A 394 -12.08 -21.18 1.36
CA ALA A 394 -11.75 -22.01 2.53
C ALA A 394 -10.28 -22.41 2.52
N LEU A 395 -9.77 -22.94 1.40
CA LEU A 395 -8.37 -23.33 1.27
C LEU A 395 -7.43 -22.13 1.41
N SER A 396 -7.74 -21.04 0.72
CA SER A 396 -6.87 -19.86 0.68
C SER A 396 -6.74 -19.18 2.03
N PHE A 397 -7.86 -18.99 2.75
CA PHE A 397 -7.83 -18.42 4.09
C PHE A 397 -7.18 -19.37 5.10
N SER A 398 -7.46 -20.68 5.01
CA SER A 398 -6.85 -21.64 5.91
C SER A 398 -5.34 -21.68 5.76
N PHE A 399 -4.82 -21.81 4.54
CA PHE A 399 -3.36 -21.85 4.32
C PHE A 399 -2.71 -20.48 4.55
N GLY A 400 -3.33 -19.39 4.11
CA GLY A 400 -2.78 -18.05 4.29
C GLY A 400 -2.68 -17.66 5.77
N LEU A 401 -3.75 -17.86 6.54
CA LEU A 401 -3.73 -17.52 7.96
C LEU A 401 -2.94 -18.50 8.82
N SER A 402 -2.83 -19.78 8.44
CA SER A 402 -2.10 -20.76 9.23
C SER A 402 -0.62 -20.40 9.40
N VAL A 403 0.03 -19.89 8.36
CA VAL A 403 1.45 -19.47 8.43
C VAL A 403 1.66 -18.19 9.23
N GLU A 404 0.66 -17.33 9.32
CA GLU A 404 0.69 -16.14 10.17
C GLU A 404 0.47 -16.47 11.65
N LEU A 405 -0.40 -17.45 11.93
CA LEU A 405 -0.76 -17.84 13.30
C LEU A 405 0.25 -18.81 13.90
N VAL A 406 0.78 -19.73 13.08
CA VAL A 406 1.70 -20.78 13.50
C VAL A 406 2.90 -20.84 12.53
N PRO A 407 3.79 -19.83 12.54
CA PRO A 407 4.92 -19.77 11.59
C PRO A 407 5.88 -20.95 11.73
N ASP A 408 5.97 -21.55 12.91
CA ASP A 408 6.85 -22.72 13.18
C ASP A 408 6.49 -23.96 12.34
N ILE A 409 5.28 -24.02 11.74
CA ILE A 409 4.90 -25.10 10.83
C ILE A 409 5.83 -25.21 9.61
N LEU A 410 6.50 -24.12 9.26
CA LEU A 410 7.44 -24.03 8.15
C LEU A 410 8.89 -24.37 8.55
N SER A 411 9.16 -24.59 9.85
CA SER A 411 10.53 -24.73 10.40
C SER A 411 11.35 -25.85 9.76
N GLN A 412 10.71 -26.93 9.34
CA GLN A 412 11.36 -28.09 8.73
C GLN A 412 11.52 -27.98 7.20
N LEU A 413 10.98 -26.94 6.59
CA LEU A 413 11.12 -26.73 5.14
C LEU A 413 12.52 -26.20 4.80
N PRO A 414 13.03 -26.53 3.60
CA PRO A 414 14.22 -25.87 3.06
C PRO A 414 14.08 -24.35 3.10
N GLU A 415 15.17 -23.64 3.36
CA GLU A 415 15.19 -22.19 3.57
C GLU A 415 14.46 -21.41 2.44
N VAL A 416 14.67 -21.80 1.19
CA VAL A 416 14.02 -21.17 0.03
C VAL A 416 12.49 -21.29 0.12
N LEU A 417 11.96 -22.48 0.43
CA LEU A 417 10.51 -22.70 0.56
C LEU A 417 9.96 -21.97 1.80
N ARG A 418 10.71 -22.02 2.90
CA ARG A 418 10.33 -21.30 4.12
C ARG A 418 10.19 -19.81 3.86
N ASN A 419 11.15 -19.17 3.18
CA ASN A 419 11.11 -17.75 2.86
C ASN A 419 9.96 -17.40 1.89
N ILE A 420 9.69 -18.24 0.91
CA ILE A 420 8.57 -18.06 -0.05
C ILE A 420 7.22 -18.09 0.67
N PHE A 421 7.02 -19.09 1.54
CA PHE A 421 5.73 -19.31 2.21
C PHE A 421 5.62 -18.66 3.59
N ALA A 422 6.61 -17.89 4.04
CA ALA A 422 6.59 -17.19 5.33
C ALA A 422 5.48 -16.13 5.42
N SER A 423 5.04 -15.59 4.30
CA SER A 423 3.96 -14.61 4.23
C SER A 423 2.61 -15.28 3.98
N GLY A 424 1.63 -15.01 4.83
CA GLY A 424 0.26 -15.49 4.65
C GLY A 424 -0.39 -14.95 3.38
N ILE A 425 -0.01 -13.76 2.95
CA ILE A 425 -0.46 -13.15 1.70
C ILE A 425 0.01 -13.98 0.51
N THR A 426 1.30 -14.33 0.48
CA THR A 426 1.89 -15.13 -0.60
C THR A 426 1.30 -16.54 -0.59
N THR A 427 1.27 -17.20 0.57
CA THR A 427 0.77 -18.58 0.70
C THR A 427 -0.71 -18.67 0.33
N GLY A 428 -1.54 -17.79 0.88
CA GLY A 428 -2.98 -17.77 0.57
C GLY A 428 -3.28 -17.31 -0.85
N GLY A 429 -2.52 -16.35 -1.38
CA GLY A 429 -2.68 -15.86 -2.76
C GLY A 429 -2.33 -16.92 -3.79
N VAL A 430 -1.20 -17.62 -3.63
CA VAL A 430 -0.80 -18.76 -4.48
C VAL A 430 -1.84 -19.87 -4.38
N THR A 431 -2.31 -20.18 -3.17
CA THR A 431 -3.37 -21.17 -2.95
C THR A 431 -4.65 -20.77 -3.66
N ALA A 432 -5.05 -19.50 -3.61
CA ALA A 432 -6.26 -19.00 -4.30
C ALA A 432 -6.16 -19.19 -5.82
N ILE A 433 -5.01 -18.86 -6.41
CA ILE A 433 -4.75 -19.06 -7.83
C ILE A 433 -4.83 -20.54 -8.20
N LEU A 434 -4.07 -21.38 -7.50
CA LEU A 434 -4.01 -22.82 -7.77
C LEU A 434 -5.37 -23.50 -7.55
N ALA A 435 -6.05 -23.20 -6.45
CA ALA A 435 -7.37 -23.77 -6.16
C ALA A 435 -8.39 -23.33 -7.22
N ASN A 436 -8.38 -22.05 -7.63
CA ASN A 436 -9.29 -21.57 -8.67
C ASN A 436 -9.08 -22.24 -10.02
N LEU A 437 -7.84 -22.60 -10.36
CA LEU A 437 -7.49 -23.30 -11.60
C LEU A 437 -7.80 -24.80 -11.55
N LEU A 438 -7.48 -25.45 -10.42
CA LEU A 438 -7.51 -26.91 -10.29
C LEU A 438 -8.89 -27.44 -9.89
N ILE A 439 -9.65 -26.69 -9.07
CA ILE A 439 -10.98 -27.11 -8.63
C ILE A 439 -11.97 -26.94 -9.79
N ARG A 440 -12.35 -28.06 -10.38
CA ARG A 440 -13.41 -28.15 -11.40
C ARG A 440 -14.60 -28.87 -10.80
N ILE A 441 -15.68 -28.15 -10.51
CA ILE A 441 -16.93 -28.74 -10.05
C ILE A 441 -17.84 -28.80 -11.27
N LYS A 442 -18.33 -30.01 -11.60
CA LYS A 442 -19.44 -30.17 -12.55
C LYS A 442 -20.72 -29.80 -11.76
N GLU A 443 -21.39 -28.72 -12.18
CA GLU A 443 -22.75 -28.41 -11.73
C GLU A 443 -23.75 -29.38 -12.31
#